data_ee40d8b89f72d7314b4de6f5de6bbf5c
#
_entry.id   ee40d8b89f72d7314b4de6f5de6bbf5c
#
_cell.length_a   1.000
_cell.length_b   1.000
_cell.length_c   1.000
_cell.angle_alpha   90.00
_cell.angle_beta   90.00
_cell.angle_gamma   90.00
#
_symmetry.space_group_name_H-M   'P 1'
#
loop_
_entity.id
_entity.type
_entity.pdbx_description
1 polymer ?
#
loop_
_entity_poly.entity_id
_entity_poly.type
_entity_poly.pdbx_seq_one_letter_code
_entity_poly.pdbx_strand_id
1 'polypeptide(L)'
;MNSSAPKTVVLTGASRGIGHVTVGYFARRGWRVICCSREAPPPSCPRDPALGIHIPADLSKPADVESFIAKANDVLGGDPLHALVNNAGVSPKTPYKERLGCLNGDISAWRDVFELNFFTPLTLARGFASALHRGKGAVCNITSIAGHYVHPFAGSAYSTSKAALSGLTREMAVEFAELGVRVNAVAPGEIKTDMISPEYEALVPRIPMNRMGTPEDVAAAVHYLVGDDSSYVTGTEIFVTGGQHLY
;
A
#
# COMPACT_ATOMS: atom_id res chain seq x y z
N MET A 1 -21.57 -21.44 -17.38
CA MET A 1 -20.54 -20.80 -16.52
C MET A 1 -20.99 -19.36 -16.32
N ASN A 2 -21.51 -19.05 -15.12
CA ASN A 2 -21.89 -17.66 -14.79
C ASN A 2 -20.58 -16.85 -14.67
N SER A 3 -20.24 -16.07 -15.66
CA SER A 3 -19.17 -15.10 -15.53
C SER A 3 -19.69 -13.94 -14.66
N SER A 4 -19.50 -14.03 -13.36
CA SER A 4 -19.64 -12.86 -12.50
C SER A 4 -18.66 -11.79 -12.99
N ALA A 5 -19.09 -10.52 -12.98
CA ALA A 5 -18.20 -9.41 -13.34
C ALA A 5 -16.88 -9.47 -12.53
N PRO A 6 -15.75 -9.08 -13.12
CA PRO A 6 -14.46 -9.14 -12.43
C PRO A 6 -14.47 -8.27 -11.16
N LYS A 7 -13.86 -8.78 -10.09
CA LYS A 7 -13.62 -7.95 -8.89
C LYS A 7 -12.72 -6.77 -9.24
N THR A 8 -12.98 -5.62 -8.63
CA THR A 8 -12.23 -4.38 -8.89
C THR A 8 -11.37 -4.01 -7.69
N VAL A 9 -10.11 -3.66 -7.94
CA VAL A 9 -9.17 -3.11 -6.96
C VAL A 9 -8.72 -1.70 -7.37
N VAL A 10 -8.68 -0.78 -6.41
CA VAL A 10 -7.95 0.49 -6.51
C VAL A 10 -6.61 0.31 -5.80
N LEU A 11 -5.48 0.63 -6.49
CA LEU A 11 -4.13 0.44 -5.97
C LEU A 11 -3.27 1.69 -6.21
N THR A 12 -2.62 2.16 -5.15
CA THR A 12 -1.77 3.35 -5.20
C THR A 12 -0.27 3.02 -5.26
N GLY A 13 0.53 3.87 -5.89
CA GLY A 13 1.98 3.66 -6.01
C GLY A 13 2.37 2.57 -7.00
N ALA A 14 1.73 2.52 -8.17
CA ALA A 14 1.76 1.43 -9.13
C ALA A 14 2.98 1.41 -10.07
N SER A 15 3.84 2.46 -10.08
CA SER A 15 4.89 2.59 -11.11
C SER A 15 6.09 1.67 -10.91
N ARG A 16 6.38 1.23 -9.68
CA ARG A 16 7.57 0.44 -9.34
C ARG A 16 7.39 -0.41 -8.08
N GLY A 17 8.37 -1.28 -7.82
CA GLY A 17 8.48 -2.04 -6.58
C GLY A 17 7.25 -2.89 -6.25
N ILE A 18 6.86 -2.91 -4.98
CA ILE A 18 5.73 -3.71 -4.47
C ILE A 18 4.43 -3.38 -5.22
N GLY A 19 4.12 -2.09 -5.40
CA GLY A 19 2.87 -1.69 -6.05
C GLY A 19 2.78 -2.17 -7.49
N HIS A 20 3.86 -2.05 -8.27
CA HIS A 20 3.91 -2.52 -9.65
C HIS A 20 3.66 -4.04 -9.77
N VAL A 21 4.35 -4.82 -8.95
CA VAL A 21 4.18 -6.28 -8.93
C VAL A 21 2.78 -6.66 -8.46
N THR A 22 2.24 -5.93 -7.47
CA THR A 22 0.87 -6.16 -6.98
C THR A 22 -0.17 -5.90 -8.07
N VAL A 23 -0.03 -4.84 -8.90
CA VAL A 23 -0.89 -4.63 -10.08
C VAL A 23 -0.91 -5.86 -10.98
N GLY A 24 0.28 -6.37 -11.38
CA GLY A 24 0.39 -7.58 -12.18
C GLY A 24 -0.17 -8.83 -11.50
N TYR A 25 -0.01 -8.93 -10.18
CA TYR A 25 -0.53 -10.05 -9.39
C TYR A 25 -2.05 -10.14 -9.42
N PHE A 26 -2.75 -9.00 -9.30
CA PHE A 26 -4.21 -8.91 -9.39
C PHE A 26 -4.70 -9.11 -10.83
N ALA A 27 -4.04 -8.47 -11.82
CA ALA A 27 -4.41 -8.60 -13.24
C ALA A 27 -4.38 -10.06 -13.71
N ARG A 28 -3.31 -10.81 -13.38
CA ARG A 28 -3.21 -12.25 -13.70
C ARG A 28 -4.28 -13.12 -13.05
N ARG A 29 -4.98 -12.60 -12.03
CA ARG A 29 -6.10 -13.26 -11.36
C ARG A 29 -7.47 -12.75 -11.80
N GLY A 30 -7.50 -12.01 -12.92
CA GLY A 30 -8.74 -11.54 -13.53
C GLY A 30 -9.41 -10.37 -12.81
N TRP A 31 -8.68 -9.63 -11.95
CA TRP A 31 -9.20 -8.43 -11.34
C TRP A 31 -9.10 -7.23 -12.30
N ARG A 32 -10.13 -6.39 -12.31
CA ARG A 32 -10.06 -5.04 -12.87
C ARG A 32 -9.22 -4.19 -11.93
N VAL A 33 -8.15 -3.56 -12.44
CA VAL A 33 -7.21 -2.76 -11.65
C VAL A 33 -7.31 -1.30 -12.03
N ILE A 34 -7.73 -0.44 -11.11
CA ILE A 34 -7.61 1.01 -11.21
C ILE A 34 -6.40 1.41 -10.37
N CYS A 35 -5.38 1.97 -10.98
CA CYS A 35 -4.16 2.31 -10.26
C CYS A 35 -3.70 3.74 -10.50
N CYS A 36 -2.89 4.26 -9.56
CA CYS A 36 -2.25 5.55 -9.73
C CYS A 36 -0.77 5.56 -9.36
N SER A 37 -0.08 6.46 -9.99
CA SER A 37 1.29 6.89 -9.71
C SER A 37 1.56 8.20 -10.45
N ARG A 38 2.63 8.90 -10.11
CA ARG A 38 3.03 10.13 -10.80
C ARG A 38 3.37 9.88 -12.28
N GLU A 39 4.08 8.81 -12.53
CA GLU A 39 4.49 8.37 -13.86
C GLU A 39 3.65 7.18 -14.30
N ALA A 40 3.41 7.07 -15.60
CA ALA A 40 2.79 5.89 -16.18
C ALA A 40 3.65 4.65 -15.91
N PRO A 41 3.05 3.51 -15.62
CA PRO A 41 3.79 2.25 -15.52
C PRO A 41 4.53 1.96 -16.82
N PRO A 42 5.69 1.26 -16.76
CA PRO A 42 6.46 0.95 -17.94
C PRO A 42 5.64 0.13 -18.97
N PRO A 43 5.92 0.24 -20.26
CA PRO A 43 5.21 -0.52 -21.31
C PRO A 43 5.27 -2.04 -21.12
N SER A 44 6.31 -2.53 -20.43
CA SER A 44 6.48 -3.94 -20.07
C SER A 44 5.59 -4.41 -18.91
N CYS A 45 4.79 -3.50 -18.31
CA CYS A 45 3.86 -3.88 -17.25
C CYS A 45 2.81 -4.86 -17.83
N PRO A 46 2.69 -6.08 -17.27
CA PRO A 46 1.71 -7.06 -17.73
C PRO A 46 0.31 -6.63 -17.28
N ARG A 47 -0.26 -5.68 -18.01
CA ARG A 47 -1.65 -5.25 -17.85
C ARG A 47 -2.43 -5.72 -19.07
N ASP A 48 -3.55 -6.36 -18.79
CA ASP A 48 -4.59 -6.44 -19.81
C ASP A 48 -5.15 -5.02 -20.02
N PRO A 49 -5.00 -4.40 -21.20
CA PRO A 49 -5.54 -3.06 -21.45
C PRO A 49 -7.04 -2.94 -21.16
N ALA A 50 -7.78 -4.04 -21.25
CA ALA A 50 -9.22 -4.08 -20.96
C ALA A 50 -9.53 -4.04 -19.45
N LEU A 51 -8.60 -4.48 -18.61
CA LEU A 51 -8.79 -4.58 -17.14
C LEU A 51 -7.94 -3.59 -16.36
N GLY A 52 -6.94 -2.95 -16.96
CA GLY A 52 -5.98 -2.08 -16.28
C GLY A 52 -6.14 -0.60 -16.63
N ILE A 53 -6.55 0.24 -15.68
CA ILE A 53 -6.70 1.68 -15.86
C ILE A 53 -5.69 2.39 -14.96
N HIS A 54 -4.85 3.25 -15.57
CA HIS A 54 -3.91 4.09 -14.82
C HIS A 54 -4.37 5.55 -14.86
N ILE A 55 -4.50 6.16 -13.68
CA ILE A 55 -4.85 7.57 -13.49
C ILE A 55 -3.62 8.28 -12.91
N PRO A 56 -2.95 9.19 -13.63
CA PRO A 56 -1.82 9.93 -13.10
C PRO A 56 -2.24 10.79 -11.90
N ALA A 57 -1.50 10.69 -10.79
CA ALA A 57 -1.74 11.51 -9.60
C ALA A 57 -0.47 11.60 -8.73
N ASP A 58 -0.20 12.78 -8.19
CA ASP A 58 0.78 13.00 -7.13
C ASP A 58 0.08 13.02 -5.77
N LEU A 59 0.02 11.86 -5.15
CA LEU A 59 -0.71 11.68 -3.89
C LEU A 59 -0.06 12.38 -2.68
N SER A 60 1.07 13.07 -2.85
CA SER A 60 1.60 13.99 -1.83
C SER A 60 0.85 15.33 -1.80
N LYS A 61 -0.05 15.57 -2.75
CA LYS A 61 -0.84 16.79 -2.90
C LYS A 61 -2.32 16.50 -2.63
N PRO A 62 -2.94 17.09 -1.60
CA PRO A 62 -4.35 16.84 -1.28
C PRO A 62 -5.31 17.04 -2.46
N ALA A 63 -5.11 18.08 -3.26
CA ALA A 63 -5.95 18.34 -4.44
C ALA A 63 -5.85 17.22 -5.51
N ASP A 64 -4.66 16.62 -5.69
CA ASP A 64 -4.49 15.50 -6.61
C ASP A 64 -5.13 14.22 -6.04
N VAL A 65 -5.14 14.04 -4.71
CA VAL A 65 -5.85 12.93 -4.04
C VAL A 65 -7.35 13.03 -4.30
N GLU A 66 -7.95 14.21 -4.10
CA GLU A 66 -9.37 14.46 -4.39
C GLU A 66 -9.70 14.24 -5.86
N SER A 67 -8.86 14.76 -6.77
CA SER A 67 -9.01 14.56 -8.21
C SER A 67 -8.92 13.08 -8.59
N PHE A 68 -7.99 12.32 -7.99
CA PHE A 68 -7.87 10.88 -8.22
C PHE A 68 -9.11 10.13 -7.75
N ILE A 69 -9.62 10.44 -6.56
CA ILE A 69 -10.86 9.84 -6.01
C ILE A 69 -12.03 10.09 -6.96
N ALA A 70 -12.22 11.33 -7.43
CA ALA A 70 -13.30 11.68 -8.34
C ALA A 70 -13.19 10.87 -9.65
N LYS A 71 -12.02 10.90 -10.32
CA LYS A 71 -11.79 10.18 -11.59
C LYS A 71 -11.95 8.66 -11.43
N ALA A 72 -11.48 8.09 -10.33
CA ALA A 72 -11.61 6.65 -10.08
C ALA A 72 -13.07 6.25 -9.81
N ASN A 73 -13.86 7.09 -9.10
CA ASN A 73 -15.29 6.88 -8.94
C ASN A 73 -16.05 7.02 -10.27
N ASP A 74 -15.67 7.96 -11.14
CA ASP A 74 -16.23 8.07 -12.51
C ASP A 74 -15.96 6.79 -13.33
N VAL A 75 -14.72 6.26 -13.24
CA VAL A 75 -14.35 4.99 -13.87
C VAL A 75 -15.13 3.81 -13.31
N LEU A 76 -15.43 3.81 -12.00
CA LEU A 76 -16.30 2.80 -11.38
C LEU A 76 -17.74 2.90 -11.89
N GLY A 77 -18.23 4.12 -12.20
CA GLY A 77 -19.56 4.31 -12.77
C GLY A 77 -20.70 3.78 -11.90
N GLY A 78 -20.49 3.68 -10.58
CA GLY A 78 -21.43 3.06 -9.64
C GLY A 78 -21.17 1.59 -9.34
N ASP A 79 -20.26 0.93 -10.06
CA ASP A 79 -19.86 -0.44 -9.78
C ASP A 79 -19.26 -0.59 -8.36
N PRO A 80 -19.34 -1.80 -7.79
CA PRO A 80 -18.73 -2.09 -6.49
C PRO A 80 -17.19 -2.04 -6.55
N LEU A 81 -16.56 -1.54 -5.48
CA LEU A 81 -15.13 -1.66 -5.23
C LEU A 81 -14.87 -2.79 -4.24
N HIS A 82 -14.07 -3.78 -4.64
CA HIS A 82 -13.81 -4.96 -3.82
C HIS A 82 -12.53 -4.83 -3.00
N ALA A 83 -11.59 -3.99 -3.43
CA ALA A 83 -10.36 -3.74 -2.69
C ALA A 83 -9.82 -2.33 -2.88
N LEU A 84 -9.30 -1.72 -1.80
CA LEU A 84 -8.44 -0.55 -1.82
C LEU A 84 -7.08 -0.93 -1.24
N VAL A 85 -6.00 -0.77 -2.01
CA VAL A 85 -4.63 -1.04 -1.56
C VAL A 85 -3.86 0.28 -1.47
N ASN A 86 -3.63 0.74 -0.26
CA ASN A 86 -2.85 1.92 0.06
C ASN A 86 -1.36 1.55 0.13
N ASN A 87 -0.69 1.53 -1.03
CA ASN A 87 0.72 1.17 -1.13
C ASN A 87 1.64 2.38 -1.36
N ALA A 88 1.14 3.49 -1.90
CA ALA A 88 1.96 4.69 -2.07
C ALA A 88 2.57 5.13 -0.74
N GLY A 89 3.86 5.47 -0.76
CA GLY A 89 4.57 5.93 0.41
C GLY A 89 5.98 6.41 0.07
N VAL A 90 6.57 7.17 0.99
CA VAL A 90 7.90 7.78 0.82
C VAL A 90 8.71 7.67 2.10
N SER A 91 10.01 7.39 1.94
CA SER A 91 11.04 7.44 2.99
C SER A 91 12.19 8.30 2.49
N PRO A 92 12.08 9.64 2.58
CA PRO A 92 13.10 10.53 2.05
C PRO A 92 14.39 10.44 2.88
N LYS A 93 15.51 10.75 2.22
CA LYS A 93 16.80 11.02 2.84
C LYS A 93 16.99 12.53 2.93
N THR A 94 17.90 12.97 3.79
CA THR A 94 18.37 14.37 3.79
C THR A 94 19.11 14.69 2.48
N PRO A 95 19.37 15.97 2.15
CA PRO A 95 20.20 16.33 1.00
C PRO A 95 21.58 15.67 1.00
N TYR A 96 22.09 15.31 2.17
CA TYR A 96 23.38 14.61 2.35
C TYR A 96 23.25 13.09 2.30
N LYS A 97 22.08 12.55 1.85
CA LYS A 97 21.75 11.12 1.76
C LYS A 97 21.69 10.39 3.10
N GLU A 98 21.63 11.10 4.20
CA GLU A 98 21.43 10.53 5.53
C GLU A 98 19.95 10.19 5.76
N ARG A 99 19.68 9.31 6.73
CA ARG A 99 18.30 9.07 7.17
C ARG A 99 17.69 10.35 7.75
N LEU A 100 16.44 10.66 7.42
CA LEU A 100 15.71 11.77 8.03
C LEU A 100 15.36 11.42 9.48
N GLY A 101 16.17 11.93 10.41
CA GLY A 101 16.06 11.65 11.85
C GLY A 101 15.35 12.76 12.62
N CYS A 102 15.34 12.63 13.97
CA CYS A 102 14.74 13.63 14.87
C CYS A 102 15.60 14.88 15.04
N LEU A 103 16.90 14.78 14.77
CA LEU A 103 17.88 15.87 15.02
C LEU A 103 18.39 16.55 13.73
N ASN A 104 17.92 16.10 12.57
CA ASN A 104 18.36 16.63 11.28
C ASN A 104 17.19 16.78 10.31
N GLY A 105 17.45 17.49 9.21
CA GLY A 105 16.45 17.75 8.18
C GLY A 105 15.42 18.82 8.58
N ASP A 106 14.59 19.19 7.62
CA ASP A 106 13.53 20.17 7.83
C ASP A 106 12.26 19.49 8.37
N ILE A 107 11.57 20.14 9.29
CA ILE A 107 10.27 19.68 9.82
C ILE A 107 9.18 19.63 8.73
N SER A 108 9.31 20.41 7.66
CA SER A 108 8.40 20.32 6.51
C SER A 108 8.47 18.93 5.86
N ALA A 109 9.66 18.33 5.73
CA ALA A 109 9.83 16.99 5.20
C ALA A 109 9.11 15.92 6.05
N TRP A 110 9.00 16.13 7.38
CA TRP A 110 8.19 15.28 8.25
C TRP A 110 6.70 15.39 7.92
N ARG A 111 6.21 16.61 7.69
CA ARG A 111 4.81 16.85 7.31
C ARG A 111 4.48 16.18 5.99
N ASP A 112 5.36 16.32 4.99
CA ASP A 112 5.19 15.70 3.67
C ASP A 112 5.15 14.17 3.76
N VAL A 113 5.97 13.57 4.63
CA VAL A 113 5.95 12.13 4.90
C VAL A 113 4.61 11.72 5.52
N PHE A 114 4.11 12.45 6.51
CA PHE A 114 2.83 12.14 7.15
C PHE A 114 1.66 12.37 6.20
N GLU A 115 1.72 13.40 5.35
CA GLU A 115 0.69 13.66 4.35
C GLU A 115 0.50 12.44 3.44
N LEU A 116 1.58 11.96 2.82
CA LEU A 116 1.48 10.83 1.92
C LEU A 116 1.27 9.48 2.62
N ASN A 117 1.97 9.23 3.73
CA ASN A 117 2.00 7.90 4.34
C ASN A 117 0.85 7.65 5.31
N PHE A 118 0.18 8.70 5.81
CA PHE A 118 -0.86 8.61 6.83
C PHE A 118 -2.18 9.28 6.41
N PHE A 119 -2.19 10.58 6.07
CA PHE A 119 -3.43 11.28 5.73
C PHE A 119 -4.02 10.84 4.40
N THR A 120 -3.20 10.61 3.40
CA THR A 120 -3.63 10.12 2.09
C THR A 120 -4.36 8.77 2.16
N PRO A 121 -3.87 7.71 2.84
CA PRO A 121 -4.62 6.48 3.07
C PRO A 121 -6.00 6.68 3.70
N LEU A 122 -6.10 7.55 4.69
CA LEU A 122 -7.38 7.89 5.33
C LEU A 122 -8.33 8.58 4.34
N THR A 123 -7.84 9.58 3.60
CA THR A 123 -8.63 10.34 2.62
C THR A 123 -9.14 9.42 1.50
N LEU A 124 -8.30 8.53 0.99
CA LEU A 124 -8.68 7.54 -0.03
C LEU A 124 -9.76 6.58 0.48
N ALA A 125 -9.58 6.03 1.68
CA ALA A 125 -10.57 5.11 2.26
C ALA A 125 -11.94 5.80 2.45
N ARG A 126 -11.97 7.05 2.91
CA ARG A 126 -13.19 7.85 3.02
C ARG A 126 -13.82 8.14 1.65
N GLY A 127 -12.99 8.49 0.66
CA GLY A 127 -13.46 8.79 -0.70
C GLY A 127 -14.05 7.59 -1.45
N PHE A 128 -13.60 6.37 -1.09
CA PHE A 128 -14.11 5.13 -1.66
C PHE A 128 -15.08 4.37 -0.74
N ALA A 129 -15.43 4.89 0.44
CA ALA A 129 -16.25 4.19 1.43
C ALA A 129 -17.57 3.66 0.85
N SER A 130 -18.28 4.47 0.06
CA SER A 130 -19.54 4.05 -0.57
C SER A 130 -19.36 2.93 -1.61
N ALA A 131 -18.31 2.98 -2.42
CA ALA A 131 -18.02 1.94 -3.39
C ALA A 131 -17.56 0.63 -2.72
N LEU A 132 -16.76 0.74 -1.65
CA LEU A 132 -16.35 -0.38 -0.81
C LEU A 132 -17.55 -1.04 -0.10
N HIS A 133 -18.48 -0.23 0.43
CA HIS A 133 -19.73 -0.74 1.02
C HIS A 133 -20.52 -1.58 0.02
N ARG A 134 -20.73 -1.08 -1.22
CA ARG A 134 -21.42 -1.84 -2.28
C ARG A 134 -20.73 -3.16 -2.61
N GLY A 135 -19.41 -3.19 -2.53
CA GLY A 135 -18.58 -4.38 -2.82
C GLY A 135 -18.40 -5.33 -1.63
N LYS A 136 -18.87 -4.95 -0.43
CA LYS A 136 -18.44 -5.62 0.82
C LYS A 136 -16.94 -5.82 0.82
N GLY A 137 -16.24 -4.78 0.41
CA GLY A 137 -14.83 -4.83 0.04
C GLY A 137 -13.88 -4.85 1.24
N ALA A 138 -12.60 -4.70 0.95
CA ALA A 138 -11.57 -4.59 1.97
C ALA A 138 -10.55 -3.50 1.65
N VAL A 139 -10.01 -2.88 2.70
CA VAL A 139 -8.85 -1.98 2.63
C VAL A 139 -7.61 -2.73 3.12
N CYS A 140 -6.50 -2.61 2.39
CA CYS A 140 -5.20 -3.09 2.81
C CYS A 140 -4.19 -1.93 2.81
N ASN A 141 -3.68 -1.59 3.99
CA ASN A 141 -2.65 -0.56 4.16
C ASN A 141 -1.26 -1.20 4.14
N ILE A 142 -0.34 -0.68 3.34
CA ILE A 142 1.07 -1.11 3.36
C ILE A 142 1.81 -0.27 4.40
N THR A 143 2.06 -0.88 5.54
CA THR A 143 2.83 -0.32 6.65
C THR A 143 4.33 -0.62 6.48
N SER A 144 5.02 -1.01 7.50
CA SER A 144 6.43 -1.45 7.46
C SER A 144 6.85 -2.04 8.78
N ILE A 145 7.79 -2.97 8.77
CA ILE A 145 8.51 -3.41 9.97
C ILE A 145 9.11 -2.21 10.75
N ALA A 146 9.56 -1.17 10.02
CA ALA A 146 10.11 0.06 10.62
C ALA A 146 9.09 0.85 11.46
N GLY A 147 7.79 0.58 11.33
CA GLY A 147 6.75 1.12 12.21
C GLY A 147 6.69 0.47 13.59
N HIS A 148 7.33 -0.69 13.76
CA HIS A 148 7.31 -1.46 15.01
C HIS A 148 8.66 -1.52 15.71
N TYR A 149 9.75 -1.40 14.94
CA TYR A 149 11.13 -1.53 15.43
C TYR A 149 11.99 -0.40 14.90
N VAL A 150 13.05 -0.06 15.62
CA VAL A 150 14.04 0.90 15.13
C VAL A 150 14.81 0.30 13.96
N HIS A 151 14.66 0.91 12.80
CA HIS A 151 15.29 0.44 11.58
C HIS A 151 16.56 1.26 11.28
N PRO A 152 17.70 0.62 10.94
CA PRO A 152 18.97 1.34 10.78
C PRO A 152 18.98 2.33 9.60
N PHE A 153 18.22 2.05 8.53
CA PHE A 153 18.22 2.84 7.30
C PHE A 153 16.94 3.66 7.07
N ALA A 154 15.82 3.29 7.68
CA ALA A 154 14.58 4.05 7.57
C ALA A 154 14.62 5.31 8.41
N GLY A 155 14.12 6.43 7.86
CA GLY A 155 14.03 7.68 8.57
C GLY A 155 13.02 7.64 9.72
N SER A 156 13.24 8.45 10.78
CA SER A 156 12.31 8.53 11.92
C SER A 156 10.91 8.98 11.51
N ALA A 157 10.81 9.96 10.58
CA ALA A 157 9.53 10.41 10.04
C ALA A 157 8.77 9.27 9.35
N TYR A 158 9.47 8.46 8.55
CA TYR A 158 8.90 7.29 7.90
C TYR A 158 8.41 6.27 8.92
N SER A 159 9.28 5.88 9.86
CA SER A 159 8.96 4.87 10.88
C SER A 159 7.74 5.27 11.70
N THR A 160 7.69 6.52 12.17
CA THR A 160 6.55 7.03 12.94
C THR A 160 5.28 7.14 12.12
N SER A 161 5.36 7.52 10.84
CA SER A 161 4.18 7.53 9.96
C SER A 161 3.61 6.14 9.71
N LYS A 162 4.47 5.11 9.60
CA LYS A 162 4.03 3.71 9.42
C LYS A 162 3.48 3.12 10.72
N ALA A 163 4.02 3.48 11.88
CA ALA A 163 3.43 3.15 13.19
C ALA A 163 2.04 3.78 13.35
N ALA A 164 1.89 5.05 12.97
CA ALA A 164 0.59 5.73 12.99
C ALA A 164 -0.42 5.06 12.04
N LEU A 165 0.02 4.62 10.85
CA LEU A 165 -0.84 3.91 9.89
C LEU A 165 -1.30 2.54 10.43
N SER A 166 -0.45 1.82 11.18
CA SER A 166 -0.85 0.59 11.88
C SER A 166 -1.93 0.87 12.93
N GLY A 167 -1.80 1.97 13.69
CA GLY A 167 -2.84 2.43 14.61
C GLY A 167 -4.14 2.77 13.90
N LEU A 168 -4.06 3.59 12.85
CA LEU A 168 -5.20 3.98 12.02
C LEU A 168 -5.91 2.77 11.41
N THR A 169 -5.19 1.72 11.02
CA THR A 169 -5.77 0.49 10.46
C THR A 169 -6.75 -0.15 11.44
N ARG A 170 -6.43 -0.18 12.74
CA ARG A 170 -7.32 -0.74 13.77
C ARG A 170 -8.57 0.11 13.99
N GLU A 171 -8.42 1.44 14.07
CA GLU A 171 -9.56 2.36 14.19
C GLU A 171 -10.50 2.24 12.99
N MET A 172 -9.93 2.28 11.77
CA MET A 172 -10.70 2.10 10.55
C MET A 172 -11.40 0.73 10.51
N ALA A 173 -10.79 -0.33 11.03
CA ALA A 173 -11.42 -1.66 11.02
C ALA A 173 -12.72 -1.68 11.83
N VAL A 174 -12.78 -0.95 12.93
CA VAL A 174 -14.01 -0.83 13.75
C VAL A 174 -15.06 0.00 13.03
N GLU A 175 -14.70 1.20 12.57
CA GLU A 175 -15.65 2.10 11.91
C GLU A 175 -16.18 1.54 10.58
N PHE A 176 -15.31 0.97 9.76
CA PHE A 176 -15.69 0.44 8.44
C PHE A 176 -16.44 -0.90 8.53
N ALA A 177 -16.36 -1.61 9.65
CA ALA A 177 -17.17 -2.82 9.88
C ALA A 177 -18.69 -2.55 9.82
N GLU A 178 -19.14 -1.37 10.22
CA GLU A 178 -20.53 -0.93 10.08
C GLU A 178 -20.97 -0.85 8.61
N LEU A 179 -20.03 -0.64 7.70
CA LEU A 179 -20.25 -0.65 6.25
C LEU A 179 -20.10 -2.06 5.64
N GLY A 180 -19.80 -3.08 6.45
CA GLY A 180 -19.44 -4.41 5.96
C GLY A 180 -18.09 -4.46 5.25
N VAL A 181 -17.19 -3.51 5.52
CA VAL A 181 -15.87 -3.39 4.91
C VAL A 181 -14.80 -3.80 5.93
N ARG A 182 -13.87 -4.66 5.52
CA ARG A 182 -12.73 -5.07 6.34
C ARG A 182 -11.54 -4.14 6.10
N VAL A 183 -10.74 -3.89 7.15
CA VAL A 183 -9.52 -3.08 7.03
C VAL A 183 -8.38 -3.79 7.73
N ASN A 184 -7.31 -4.05 6.98
CA ASN A 184 -6.12 -4.76 7.46
C ASN A 184 -4.85 -4.07 6.95
N ALA A 185 -3.70 -4.53 7.44
CA ALA A 185 -2.41 -4.06 7.00
C ALA A 185 -1.45 -5.22 6.66
N VAL A 186 -0.49 -4.92 5.80
CA VAL A 186 0.70 -5.73 5.59
C VAL A 186 1.91 -4.89 5.99
N ALA A 187 2.78 -5.45 6.83
CA ALA A 187 4.05 -4.86 7.25
C ALA A 187 5.23 -5.58 6.55
N PRO A 188 5.73 -5.07 5.40
CA PRO A 188 6.92 -5.63 4.78
C PRO A 188 8.18 -5.40 5.62
N GLY A 189 9.10 -6.37 5.58
CA GLY A 189 10.49 -6.20 6.00
C GLY A 189 11.36 -5.75 4.82
N GLU A 190 12.55 -6.36 4.72
CA GLU A 190 13.47 -6.12 3.61
C GLU A 190 12.96 -6.82 2.35
N ILE A 191 12.40 -6.04 1.43
CA ILE A 191 11.86 -6.54 0.15
C ILE A 191 12.76 -6.11 -0.99
N LYS A 192 13.27 -7.07 -1.74
CA LYS A 192 14.15 -6.83 -2.89
C LYS A 192 13.39 -6.10 -3.99
N THR A 193 13.66 -4.81 -4.13
CA THR A 193 13.12 -3.94 -5.18
C THR A 193 14.26 -3.15 -5.82
N ASP A 194 14.04 -2.54 -6.97
CA ASP A 194 15.03 -1.67 -7.63
C ASP A 194 15.45 -0.45 -6.79
N MET A 195 14.78 -0.22 -5.68
CA MET A 195 15.05 0.89 -4.75
C MET A 195 15.95 0.50 -3.58
N ILE A 196 16.23 -0.78 -3.38
CA ILE A 196 17.11 -1.23 -2.29
C ILE A 196 18.56 -0.98 -2.68
N SER A 197 19.27 -0.23 -1.84
CA SER A 197 20.71 -0.06 -1.97
C SER A 197 21.47 -1.28 -1.43
N PRO A 198 22.70 -1.56 -1.91
CA PRO A 198 23.48 -2.72 -1.49
C PRO A 198 23.72 -2.84 0.03
N GLU A 199 23.67 -1.73 0.77
CA GLU A 199 23.79 -1.71 2.24
C GLU A 199 22.71 -2.55 2.95
N TYR A 200 21.56 -2.77 2.33
CA TYR A 200 20.50 -3.60 2.89
C TYR A 200 20.85 -5.10 2.90
N GLU A 201 21.79 -5.54 2.06
CA GLU A 201 22.25 -6.93 2.08
C GLU A 201 22.90 -7.30 3.43
N ALA A 202 23.48 -6.33 4.13
CA ALA A 202 24.01 -6.52 5.47
C ALA A 202 22.94 -6.91 6.52
N LEU A 203 21.66 -6.73 6.21
CA LEU A 203 20.56 -7.13 7.09
C LEU A 203 20.13 -8.58 6.88
N VAL A 204 20.49 -9.22 5.75
CA VAL A 204 20.08 -10.59 5.44
C VAL A 204 20.40 -11.59 6.54
N PRO A 205 21.61 -11.57 7.19
CA PRO A 205 21.91 -12.47 8.30
C PRO A 205 21.03 -12.31 9.54
N ARG A 206 20.29 -11.17 9.64
CA ARG A 206 19.32 -10.92 10.72
C ARG A 206 17.92 -11.40 10.38
N ILE A 207 17.68 -11.86 9.16
CA ILE A 207 16.40 -12.40 8.73
C ILE A 207 16.41 -13.91 8.95
N PRO A 208 15.54 -14.49 9.80
CA PRO A 208 15.53 -15.92 10.07
C PRO A 208 15.43 -16.81 8.82
N MET A 209 14.68 -16.38 7.80
CA MET A 209 14.59 -17.09 6.52
C MET A 209 15.83 -16.88 5.62
N ASN A 210 16.85 -16.15 6.10
CA ASN A 210 18.14 -15.91 5.44
C ASN A 210 18.03 -15.44 3.99
N ARG A 211 17.01 -14.66 3.69
CA ARG A 211 16.81 -13.98 2.41
C ARG A 211 15.95 -12.74 2.58
N MET A 212 16.11 -11.78 1.70
CA MET A 212 15.10 -10.74 1.51
C MET A 212 13.81 -11.35 0.95
N GLY A 213 12.68 -10.72 1.26
CA GLY A 213 11.42 -10.99 0.58
C GLY A 213 11.42 -10.45 -0.85
N THR A 214 10.45 -10.90 -1.62
CA THR A 214 10.17 -10.38 -2.96
C THR A 214 8.88 -9.55 -2.94
N PRO A 215 8.66 -8.66 -3.92
CA PRO A 215 7.39 -7.98 -4.06
C PRO A 215 6.19 -8.94 -4.19
N GLU A 216 6.41 -10.13 -4.75
CA GLU A 216 5.40 -11.19 -4.84
C GLU A 216 5.01 -11.77 -3.48
N ASP A 217 5.96 -11.89 -2.54
CA ASP A 217 5.67 -12.32 -1.17
C ASP A 217 4.66 -11.34 -0.51
N VAL A 218 4.84 -10.02 -0.76
CA VAL A 218 3.92 -8.99 -0.26
C VAL A 218 2.59 -9.00 -1.00
N ALA A 219 2.61 -9.09 -2.34
CA ALA A 219 1.39 -9.11 -3.17
C ALA A 219 0.47 -10.29 -2.81
N ALA A 220 1.03 -11.44 -2.47
CA ALA A 220 0.27 -12.61 -2.02
C ALA A 220 -0.47 -12.34 -0.70
N ALA A 221 0.20 -11.73 0.29
CA ALA A 221 -0.41 -11.36 1.56
C ALA A 221 -1.51 -10.30 1.38
N VAL A 222 -1.27 -9.29 0.53
CA VAL A 222 -2.27 -8.28 0.16
C VAL A 222 -3.49 -8.94 -0.46
N HIS A 223 -3.30 -9.82 -1.44
CA HIS A 223 -4.40 -10.51 -2.12
C HIS A 223 -5.21 -11.38 -1.15
N TYR A 224 -4.56 -12.09 -0.23
CA TYR A 224 -5.24 -12.84 0.83
C TYR A 224 -6.12 -11.91 1.68
N LEU A 225 -5.56 -10.79 2.18
CA LEU A 225 -6.29 -9.88 3.07
C LEU A 225 -7.46 -9.17 2.40
N VAL A 226 -7.47 -9.00 1.09
CA VAL A 226 -8.60 -8.38 0.39
C VAL A 226 -9.51 -9.39 -0.30
N GLY A 227 -9.12 -10.65 -0.32
CA GLY A 227 -9.88 -11.76 -0.90
C GLY A 227 -10.94 -12.34 0.04
N ASP A 228 -11.71 -13.30 -0.48
CA ASP A 228 -12.79 -13.97 0.27
C ASP A 228 -12.25 -14.92 1.36
N ASP A 229 -11.03 -15.44 1.17
CA ASP A 229 -10.39 -16.36 2.12
C ASP A 229 -10.09 -15.70 3.49
N SER A 230 -10.16 -14.36 3.56
CA SER A 230 -9.99 -13.57 4.78
C SER A 230 -11.29 -12.91 5.27
N SER A 231 -12.45 -13.50 4.95
CA SER A 231 -13.78 -12.92 5.23
C SER A 231 -14.05 -12.61 6.70
N TYR A 232 -13.35 -13.24 7.63
CA TYR A 232 -13.47 -12.99 9.09
C TYR A 232 -12.19 -12.36 9.68
N VAL A 233 -11.35 -11.71 8.83
CA VAL A 233 -10.10 -11.08 9.22
C VAL A 233 -10.22 -9.57 9.02
N THR A 234 -10.25 -8.81 10.12
CA THR A 234 -10.21 -7.34 10.11
C THR A 234 -9.43 -6.81 11.32
N GLY A 235 -8.83 -5.63 11.21
CA GLY A 235 -8.03 -5.00 12.26
C GLY A 235 -6.66 -5.64 12.49
N THR A 236 -6.23 -6.57 11.62
CA THR A 236 -4.94 -7.26 11.75
C THR A 236 -3.86 -6.64 10.88
N GLU A 237 -2.64 -6.97 11.22
CA GLU A 237 -1.45 -6.64 10.44
C GLU A 237 -0.60 -7.90 10.24
N ILE A 238 -0.33 -8.26 8.98
CA ILE A 238 0.51 -9.41 8.63
C ILE A 238 1.93 -8.93 8.38
N PHE A 239 2.89 -9.48 9.13
CA PHE A 239 4.31 -9.26 8.92
C PHE A 239 4.84 -10.14 7.80
N VAL A 240 5.27 -9.53 6.68
CA VAL A 240 5.93 -10.19 5.56
C VAL A 240 7.42 -9.86 5.63
N THR A 241 8.13 -10.48 6.55
CA THR A 241 9.46 -10.06 7.02
C THR A 241 10.47 -11.21 7.06
N GLY A 242 10.06 -12.44 6.71
CA GLY A 242 10.92 -13.62 6.89
C GLY A 242 11.30 -13.91 8.34
N GLY A 243 10.51 -13.40 9.31
CA GLY A 243 10.76 -13.55 10.74
C GLY A 243 11.62 -12.43 11.36
N GLN A 244 12.08 -11.45 10.58
CA GLN A 244 12.93 -10.34 11.07
C GLN A 244 12.32 -9.56 12.24
N HIS A 245 11.00 -9.50 12.35
CA HIS A 245 10.26 -8.80 13.40
C HIS A 245 10.29 -9.52 14.77
N LEU A 246 10.95 -10.66 14.90
CA LEU A 246 11.02 -11.42 16.14
C LEU A 246 12.27 -11.08 16.98
N TYR A 247 13.21 -10.30 16.44
CA TYR A 247 14.51 -10.01 17.08
C TYR A 247 14.86 -8.52 17.05
#